data_888eb977794485cb9037b2fab57f80b6
#
_entry.id   888eb977794485cb9037b2fab57f80b6
#
_cell.length_a   1.000
_cell.length_b   1.000
_cell.length_c   1.000
_cell.angle_alpha   90.00
_cell.angle_beta   90.00
_cell.angle_gamma   90.00
#
_symmetry.space_group_name_H-M   'P 1'
#
loop_
_entity.id
_entity.type
_entity.pdbx_description
1 polymer ?
#
loop_
_entity_poly.entity_id
_entity_poly.type
_entity_poly.pdbx_seq_one_letter_code
_entity_poly.pdbx_strand_id
1 'polypeptide(L)'
;GYVLALDQNKRPCRVRASNMGHCLFSGISSSAHARIVADSLMDETFFSGWGVRTLAKGQPRFNPMSYHNGSIWPHDNAMIAEGMSRYGFKVYAGRILDAMFRVSQFTELRRFPELFCGFDRRPNQGPTLYPVACSPQAWAAASIFSLLQSCLGLSIQASSKQIQFTQPYLPEFLSSIHIRNLAIWDAFIDFVAERHELSASITVLRRTGDISVIVSK
;
A
#
# COMPACT_ATOMS: atom_id res chain seq x y z
N GLY A 1 -4.53 1.20 -19.66
CA GLY A 1 -4.76 1.89 -18.40
C GLY A 1 -6.00 2.76 -18.44
N TYR A 2 -6.34 3.35 -17.29
CA TYR A 2 -7.46 4.29 -17.18
C TYR A 2 -6.99 5.70 -17.49
N VAL A 3 -7.85 6.52 -18.07
CA VAL A 3 -7.61 7.96 -18.25
C VAL A 3 -7.89 8.69 -16.93
N LEU A 4 -7.19 9.82 -16.71
CA LEU A 4 -7.38 10.59 -15.48
C LEU A 4 -8.82 11.15 -15.36
N ALA A 5 -9.35 11.66 -16.46
CA ALA A 5 -10.67 12.27 -16.54
C ALA A 5 -11.15 12.36 -17.99
N LEU A 6 -12.38 12.83 -18.18
CA LEU A 6 -12.89 13.32 -19.46
C LEU A 6 -13.02 14.84 -19.38
N ASP A 7 -12.66 15.55 -20.45
CA ASP A 7 -12.88 17.01 -20.56
C ASP A 7 -14.37 17.32 -20.79
N GLN A 8 -14.71 18.62 -20.87
CA GLN A 8 -16.07 19.09 -21.13
C GLN A 8 -16.69 18.54 -22.43
N ASN A 9 -15.85 18.16 -23.42
CA ASN A 9 -16.26 17.57 -24.69
C ASN A 9 -16.19 16.04 -24.69
N LYS A 10 -16.07 15.41 -23.50
CA LYS A 10 -15.91 13.96 -23.30
C LYS A 10 -14.65 13.36 -23.93
N ARG A 11 -13.64 14.18 -24.24
CA ARG A 11 -12.36 13.68 -24.73
C ARG A 11 -11.48 13.20 -23.58
N PRO A 12 -10.76 12.07 -23.73
CA PRO A 12 -9.97 11.49 -22.66
C PRO A 12 -8.73 12.33 -22.32
N CYS A 13 -8.58 12.68 -21.05
CA CYS A 13 -7.35 13.27 -20.49
C CYS A 13 -6.33 12.15 -20.26
N ARG A 14 -5.50 11.89 -21.26
CA ARG A 14 -4.53 10.78 -21.29
C ARG A 14 -3.28 11.10 -20.47
N VAL A 15 -3.44 11.25 -19.17
CA VAL A 15 -2.35 11.50 -18.22
C VAL A 15 -2.07 10.22 -17.44
N ARG A 16 -0.80 9.83 -17.35
CA ARG A 16 -0.37 8.69 -16.52
C ARG A 16 -0.21 9.16 -15.07
N ALA A 17 -1.28 9.01 -14.28
CA ALA A 17 -1.34 9.41 -12.87
C ALA A 17 -1.64 8.19 -11.98
N SER A 18 -1.24 8.27 -10.69
CA SER A 18 -1.46 7.19 -9.71
C SER A 18 -2.93 6.88 -9.46
N ASN A 19 -3.83 7.82 -9.80
CA ASN A 19 -5.28 7.65 -9.70
C ASN A 19 -5.81 6.37 -10.37
N MET A 20 -5.12 5.82 -11.39
CA MET A 20 -5.52 4.54 -11.97
C MET A 20 -5.42 3.37 -10.97
N GLY A 21 -4.59 3.49 -9.94
CA GLY A 21 -4.51 2.52 -8.85
C GLY A 21 -5.75 2.51 -7.97
N HIS A 22 -6.48 3.62 -7.89
CA HIS A 22 -7.77 3.69 -7.18
C HIS A 22 -8.87 2.88 -7.88
N CYS A 23 -8.72 2.60 -9.19
CA CYS A 23 -9.58 1.64 -9.89
C CYS A 23 -9.37 0.20 -9.41
N LEU A 24 -8.15 -0.13 -8.94
CA LEU A 24 -7.88 -1.40 -8.27
C LEU A 24 -8.49 -1.40 -6.86
N PHE A 25 -8.29 -0.34 -6.12
CA PHE A 25 -8.82 -0.18 -4.77
C PHE A 25 -10.34 -0.32 -4.72
N SER A 26 -11.05 0.33 -5.63
CA SER A 26 -12.51 0.25 -5.72
C SER A 26 -13.05 -1.07 -6.32
N GLY A 27 -12.19 -1.90 -6.91
CA GLY A 27 -12.58 -3.18 -7.51
C GLY A 27 -13.30 -3.06 -8.86
N ILE A 28 -13.27 -1.89 -9.51
CA ILE A 28 -13.96 -1.68 -10.81
C ILE A 28 -13.18 -2.23 -12.02
N SER A 29 -11.89 -2.55 -11.84
CA SER A 29 -11.07 -3.07 -12.91
C SER A 29 -11.40 -4.53 -13.25
N SER A 30 -11.44 -4.87 -14.55
CA SER A 30 -11.36 -6.28 -14.94
C SER A 30 -9.96 -6.82 -14.62
N SER A 31 -9.82 -8.15 -14.46
CA SER A 31 -8.53 -8.77 -14.13
C SER A 31 -7.42 -8.43 -15.15
N ALA A 32 -7.76 -8.38 -16.44
CA ALA A 32 -6.82 -8.01 -17.49
C ALA A 32 -6.36 -6.54 -17.38
N HIS A 33 -7.27 -5.60 -17.10
CA HIS A 33 -6.93 -4.21 -16.88
C HIS A 33 -6.16 -4.01 -15.56
N ALA A 34 -6.52 -4.76 -14.52
CA ALA A 34 -5.84 -4.72 -13.24
C ALA A 34 -4.35 -5.07 -13.36
N ARG A 35 -4.01 -6.10 -14.16
CA ARG A 35 -2.61 -6.46 -14.44
C ARG A 35 -1.86 -5.30 -15.11
N ILE A 36 -2.42 -4.72 -16.18
CA ILE A 36 -1.81 -3.61 -16.91
C ILE A 36 -1.58 -2.40 -15.98
N VAL A 37 -2.54 -2.09 -15.12
CA VAL A 37 -2.43 -0.97 -14.16
C VAL A 37 -1.35 -1.26 -13.12
N ALA A 38 -1.36 -2.45 -12.53
CA ALA A 38 -0.40 -2.84 -11.51
C ALA A 38 1.04 -2.82 -12.06
N ASP A 39 1.28 -3.42 -13.23
CA ASP A 39 2.58 -3.44 -13.88
C ASP A 39 3.05 -2.01 -14.22
N SER A 40 2.14 -1.16 -14.72
CA SER A 40 2.46 0.25 -15.02
C SER A 40 2.84 1.05 -13.78
N LEU A 41 2.13 0.87 -12.64
CA LEU A 41 2.44 1.58 -11.39
C LEU A 41 3.74 1.11 -10.74
N MET A 42 4.21 -0.09 -11.09
CA MET A 42 5.45 -0.66 -10.58
C MET A 42 6.64 -0.51 -11.52
N ASP A 43 6.44 0.13 -12.70
CA ASP A 43 7.54 0.48 -13.59
C ASP A 43 8.37 1.67 -13.04
N GLU A 44 9.57 1.88 -13.56
CA GLU A 44 10.51 2.91 -13.09
C GLU A 44 10.00 4.36 -13.27
N THR A 45 9.03 4.57 -14.16
CA THR A 45 8.45 5.90 -14.37
C THR A 45 7.55 6.31 -13.20
N PHE A 46 6.89 5.34 -12.55
CA PHE A 46 6.07 5.57 -11.37
C PHE A 46 6.77 5.19 -10.07
N PHE A 47 7.35 4.00 -9.98
CA PHE A 47 7.95 3.50 -8.75
C PHE A 47 9.38 4.03 -8.58
N SER A 48 9.54 4.96 -7.63
CA SER A 48 10.81 5.65 -7.38
C SER A 48 11.83 4.85 -6.56
N GLY A 49 11.40 3.70 -5.99
CA GLY A 49 12.11 3.00 -4.92
C GLY A 49 11.75 3.50 -3.50
N TRP A 50 11.06 4.63 -3.39
CA TRP A 50 10.44 5.13 -2.16
C TRP A 50 8.91 4.94 -2.13
N GLY A 51 8.32 4.63 -3.27
CA GLY A 51 6.89 4.46 -3.49
C GLY A 51 6.48 4.90 -4.89
N VAL A 52 5.19 4.80 -5.15
CA VAL A 52 4.55 5.20 -6.40
C VAL A 52 4.33 6.71 -6.40
N ARG A 53 4.78 7.37 -7.47
CA ARG A 53 4.59 8.81 -7.70
C ARG A 53 3.17 9.12 -8.15
N THR A 54 2.68 10.29 -7.79
CA THR A 54 1.37 10.79 -8.25
C THR A 54 1.28 10.96 -9.75
N LEU A 55 2.41 11.25 -10.42
CA LEU A 55 2.51 11.41 -11.87
C LEU A 55 3.75 10.69 -12.39
N ALA A 56 3.63 9.98 -13.51
CA ALA A 56 4.74 9.27 -14.13
C ALA A 56 5.82 10.23 -14.66
N LYS A 57 7.09 9.85 -14.55
CA LYS A 57 8.17 10.51 -15.27
C LYS A 57 7.84 10.59 -16.77
N GLY A 58 8.28 11.68 -17.41
CA GLY A 58 8.04 11.92 -18.82
C GLY A 58 6.68 12.54 -19.14
N GLN A 59 5.78 12.69 -18.17
CA GLN A 59 4.56 13.47 -18.37
C GLN A 59 4.88 14.98 -18.39
N PRO A 60 4.20 15.78 -19.24
CA PRO A 60 4.55 17.21 -19.44
C PRO A 60 4.60 18.06 -18.16
N ARG A 61 3.80 17.69 -17.12
CA ARG A 61 3.76 18.41 -15.85
C ARG A 61 4.54 17.70 -14.75
N PHE A 62 5.29 16.65 -15.07
CA PHE A 62 6.07 15.93 -14.06
C PHE A 62 7.11 16.85 -13.42
N ASN A 63 7.03 16.97 -12.11
CA ASN A 63 8.03 17.62 -11.29
C ASN A 63 8.08 16.90 -9.93
N PRO A 64 9.20 16.23 -9.58
CA PRO A 64 9.30 15.48 -8.33
C PRO A 64 9.16 16.36 -7.08
N MET A 65 9.31 17.68 -7.19
CA MET A 65 9.13 18.64 -6.12
C MET A 65 7.73 19.30 -6.14
N SER A 66 6.85 18.91 -7.06
CA SER A 66 5.49 19.43 -7.09
C SER A 66 4.63 18.71 -6.05
N TYR A 67 3.73 19.46 -5.39
CA TYR A 67 2.80 18.92 -4.42
C TYR A 67 1.92 17.79 -4.99
N HIS A 68 1.43 17.92 -6.24
CA HIS A 68 0.53 16.95 -6.88
C HIS A 68 1.11 16.24 -8.11
N ASN A 69 2.18 16.73 -8.72
CA ASN A 69 2.59 16.30 -10.06
C ASN A 69 3.92 15.53 -10.06
N GLY A 70 4.11 14.59 -9.14
CA GLY A 70 5.28 13.75 -9.11
C GLY A 70 5.79 13.40 -7.71
N SER A 71 5.21 13.96 -6.66
CA SER A 71 5.45 13.61 -5.26
C SER A 71 4.92 12.21 -4.91
N ILE A 72 5.25 11.73 -3.72
CA ILE A 72 4.84 10.42 -3.21
C ILE A 72 4.05 10.63 -1.91
N TRP A 73 2.85 10.07 -1.86
CA TRP A 73 1.93 10.20 -0.75
C TRP A 73 1.73 8.83 -0.09
N PRO A 74 2.03 8.69 1.21
CA PRO A 74 1.90 7.40 1.89
C PRO A 74 0.50 6.81 1.82
N HIS A 75 -0.56 7.61 2.01
CA HIS A 75 -1.93 7.10 1.94
C HIS A 75 -2.34 6.67 0.52
N ASP A 76 -1.92 7.40 -0.53
CA ASP A 76 -2.16 7.01 -1.92
C ASP A 76 -1.51 5.65 -2.22
N ASN A 77 -0.26 5.48 -1.76
CA ASN A 77 0.45 4.21 -1.88
C ASN A 77 -0.23 3.07 -1.11
N ALA A 78 -0.81 3.34 0.05
CA ALA A 78 -1.57 2.34 0.81
C ALA A 78 -2.83 1.90 0.07
N MET A 79 -3.60 2.84 -0.50
CA MET A 79 -4.77 2.54 -1.33
C MET A 79 -4.40 1.73 -2.58
N ILE A 80 -3.30 2.10 -3.25
CA ILE A 80 -2.76 1.36 -4.39
C ILE A 80 -2.40 -0.08 -3.99
N ALA A 81 -1.70 -0.25 -2.88
CA ALA A 81 -1.30 -1.57 -2.37
C ALA A 81 -2.51 -2.44 -1.98
N GLU A 82 -3.53 -1.85 -1.37
CA GLU A 82 -4.78 -2.55 -1.07
C GLU A 82 -5.48 -2.99 -2.35
N GLY A 83 -5.55 -2.11 -3.35
CA GLY A 83 -6.06 -2.47 -4.67
C GLY A 83 -5.26 -3.60 -5.32
N MET A 84 -3.92 -3.53 -5.30
CA MET A 84 -3.07 -4.61 -5.80
C MET A 84 -3.31 -5.93 -5.06
N SER A 85 -3.43 -5.88 -3.74
CA SER A 85 -3.75 -7.05 -2.90
C SER A 85 -5.07 -7.70 -3.27
N ARG A 86 -6.12 -6.89 -3.51
CA ARG A 86 -7.44 -7.35 -3.95
C ARG A 86 -7.40 -8.22 -5.22
N TYR A 87 -6.50 -7.88 -6.15
CA TYR A 87 -6.29 -8.61 -7.41
C TYR A 87 -5.18 -9.68 -7.34
N GLY A 88 -4.69 -10.02 -6.15
CA GLY A 88 -3.68 -11.05 -5.93
C GLY A 88 -2.24 -10.62 -6.21
N PHE A 89 -1.97 -9.32 -6.45
CA PHE A 89 -0.60 -8.82 -6.69
C PHE A 89 0.14 -8.56 -5.38
N LYS A 90 0.21 -9.57 -4.51
CA LYS A 90 0.78 -9.46 -3.16
C LYS A 90 2.24 -9.02 -3.12
N VAL A 91 3.04 -9.49 -4.07
CA VAL A 91 4.46 -9.10 -4.19
C VAL A 91 4.58 -7.59 -4.45
N TYR A 92 3.70 -7.01 -5.27
CA TYR A 92 3.70 -5.57 -5.53
C TYR A 92 3.28 -4.76 -4.28
N ALA A 93 2.25 -5.21 -3.57
CA ALA A 93 1.88 -4.62 -2.28
C ALA A 93 3.03 -4.68 -1.28
N GLY A 94 3.75 -5.82 -1.21
CA GLY A 94 4.93 -5.99 -0.37
C GLY A 94 6.09 -5.07 -0.74
N ARG A 95 6.32 -4.82 -2.05
CA ARG A 95 7.33 -3.85 -2.51
C ARG A 95 6.99 -2.42 -2.06
N ILE A 96 5.71 -2.04 -2.07
CA ILE A 96 5.27 -0.73 -1.57
C ILE A 96 5.47 -0.66 -0.05
N LEU A 97 5.12 -1.72 0.69
CA LEU A 97 5.37 -1.79 2.14
C LEU A 97 6.87 -1.67 2.47
N ASP A 98 7.75 -2.39 1.75
CA ASP A 98 9.21 -2.28 1.95
C ASP A 98 9.70 -0.85 1.70
N ALA A 99 9.25 -0.22 0.61
CA ALA A 99 9.61 1.14 0.28
C ALA A 99 9.20 2.13 1.40
N MET A 100 7.95 2.04 1.87
CA MET A 100 7.45 2.87 2.96
C MET A 100 8.17 2.59 4.29
N PHE A 101 8.44 1.32 4.61
CA PHE A 101 9.23 0.99 5.78
C PHE A 101 10.62 1.66 5.73
N ARG A 102 11.29 1.65 4.58
CA ARG A 102 12.58 2.34 4.41
C ARG A 102 12.45 3.86 4.58
N VAL A 103 11.38 4.48 4.08
CA VAL A 103 11.10 5.92 4.32
C VAL A 103 11.00 6.20 5.81
N SER A 104 10.29 5.35 6.57
CA SER A 104 10.10 5.56 8.01
C SER A 104 11.41 5.64 8.80
N GLN A 105 12.50 5.04 8.29
CA GLN A 105 13.81 5.11 8.96
C GLN A 105 14.39 6.54 8.97
N PHE A 106 13.90 7.41 8.11
CA PHE A 106 14.34 8.80 7.95
C PHE A 106 13.32 9.82 8.47
N THR A 107 12.19 9.38 9.02
CA THR A 107 11.15 10.25 9.55
C THR A 107 11.19 10.32 11.08
N GLU A 108 10.81 11.47 11.61
CA GLU A 108 10.74 11.67 13.05
C GLU A 108 9.76 10.69 13.71
N LEU A 109 10.17 10.04 14.78
CA LEU A 109 9.42 9.02 15.50
C LEU A 109 8.85 7.92 14.61
N ARG A 110 9.47 7.68 13.45
CA ARG A 110 9.03 6.70 12.45
C ARG A 110 7.62 6.94 11.90
N ARG A 111 7.11 8.18 12.00
CA ARG A 111 5.79 8.58 11.51
C ARG A 111 5.91 9.33 10.19
N PHE A 112 5.02 9.01 9.25
CA PHE A 112 5.07 9.60 7.92
C PHE A 112 4.61 11.05 7.90
N PRO A 113 5.29 11.91 7.11
CA PRO A 113 4.75 13.18 6.69
C PRO A 113 3.61 12.97 5.67
N GLU A 114 2.88 14.01 5.39
CA GLU A 114 1.80 14.05 4.38
C GLU A 114 2.27 13.50 3.02
N LEU A 115 3.42 13.97 2.56
CA LEU A 115 4.08 13.56 1.31
C LEU A 115 5.59 13.81 1.41
N PHE A 116 6.31 13.28 0.44
CA PHE A 116 7.71 13.60 0.17
C PHE A 116 7.97 13.71 -1.32
N CYS A 117 9.11 14.30 -1.70
CA CYS A 117 9.44 14.55 -3.10
C CYS A 117 9.66 13.23 -3.86
N GLY A 118 9.25 13.20 -5.12
CA GLY A 118 9.26 11.98 -5.95
C GLY A 118 10.57 11.71 -6.69
N PHE A 119 11.71 12.10 -6.11
CA PHE A 119 13.03 11.73 -6.66
C PHE A 119 13.26 10.21 -6.55
N ASP A 120 14.08 9.69 -7.47
CA ASP A 120 14.51 8.29 -7.38
C ASP A 120 15.31 8.06 -6.10
N ARG A 121 15.18 6.86 -5.58
CA ARG A 121 15.98 6.39 -4.46
C ARG A 121 17.45 6.33 -4.86
N ARG A 122 18.31 6.94 -4.03
CA ARG A 122 19.76 6.93 -4.16
C ARG A 122 20.39 6.12 -3.02
N PRO A 123 21.48 5.41 -3.28
CA PRO A 123 22.18 4.69 -2.23
C PRO A 123 22.58 5.61 -1.07
N ASN A 124 22.42 5.13 0.16
CA ASN A 124 22.82 5.83 1.40
C ASN A 124 22.20 7.23 1.62
N GLN A 125 21.12 7.53 0.94
CA GLN A 125 20.40 8.80 1.12
C GLN A 125 18.93 8.52 1.46
N GLY A 126 18.35 9.34 2.33
CA GLY A 126 16.92 9.33 2.62
C GLY A 126 16.08 9.96 1.51
N PRO A 127 14.75 9.87 1.60
CA PRO A 127 13.86 10.59 0.70
C PRO A 127 14.03 12.10 0.88
N THR A 128 13.91 12.86 -0.20
CA THR A 128 13.85 14.33 -0.11
C THR A 128 12.49 14.71 0.48
N LEU A 129 12.50 15.35 1.65
CA LEU A 129 11.29 15.78 2.33
C LEU A 129 10.67 16.96 1.57
N TYR A 130 9.34 17.06 1.63
CA TYR A 130 8.63 18.22 1.10
C TYR A 130 8.59 19.33 2.17
N PRO A 131 9.11 20.54 1.91
CA PRO A 131 9.43 21.51 2.97
C PRO A 131 8.24 21.96 3.83
N VAL A 132 7.04 22.02 3.24
CA VAL A 132 5.82 22.50 3.91
C VAL A 132 4.78 21.41 4.13
N ALA A 133 5.19 20.14 4.07
CA ALA A 133 4.30 19.02 4.38
C ALA A 133 3.95 19.01 5.87
N CYS A 134 2.70 18.66 6.20
CA CYS A 134 2.33 18.32 7.56
C CYS A 134 3.15 17.09 8.02
N SER A 135 3.83 17.19 9.16
CA SER A 135 4.68 16.09 9.66
C SER A 135 4.59 16.00 11.19
N PRO A 136 4.06 14.88 11.72
CA PRO A 136 3.37 13.82 11.00
C PRO A 136 1.97 14.23 10.54
N GLN A 137 1.40 13.48 9.57
CA GLN A 137 -0.01 13.60 9.21
C GLN A 137 -0.76 12.32 9.55
N ALA A 138 -1.97 12.42 10.11
CA ALA A 138 -2.71 11.28 10.65
C ALA A 138 -2.93 10.15 9.63
N TRP A 139 -3.49 10.45 8.46
CA TRP A 139 -3.74 9.42 7.44
C TRP A 139 -2.45 8.82 6.85
N ALA A 140 -1.40 9.63 6.73
CA ALA A 140 -0.09 9.14 6.31
C ALA A 140 0.51 8.19 7.35
N ALA A 141 0.47 8.58 8.63
CA ALA A 141 0.95 7.71 9.72
C ALA A 141 0.12 6.42 9.85
N ALA A 142 -1.18 6.47 9.58
CA ALA A 142 -2.06 5.30 9.59
C ALA A 142 -1.83 4.35 8.39
N SER A 143 -1.26 4.83 7.29
CA SER A 143 -1.09 4.06 6.04
C SER A 143 -0.28 2.77 6.22
N ILE A 144 0.63 2.73 7.20
CA ILE A 144 1.44 1.53 7.46
C ILE A 144 0.58 0.33 7.90
N PHE A 145 -0.49 0.58 8.66
CA PHE A 145 -1.41 -0.48 9.08
C PHE A 145 -2.20 -1.03 7.88
N SER A 146 -2.68 -0.16 6.99
CA SER A 146 -3.34 -0.57 5.74
C SER A 146 -2.39 -1.35 4.82
N LEU A 147 -1.13 -0.92 4.69
CA LEU A 147 -0.11 -1.64 3.93
C LEU A 147 0.15 -3.05 4.48
N LEU A 148 0.28 -3.17 5.80
CA LEU A 148 0.46 -4.46 6.45
C LEU A 148 -0.78 -5.35 6.29
N GLN A 149 -1.97 -4.79 6.49
CA GLN A 149 -3.24 -5.46 6.27
C GLN A 149 -3.37 -5.97 4.83
N SER A 150 -2.98 -5.16 3.85
CA SER A 150 -2.97 -5.52 2.43
C SER A 150 -2.04 -6.69 2.13
N CYS A 151 -0.83 -6.70 2.69
CA CYS A 151 0.11 -7.81 2.51
C CYS A 151 -0.42 -9.09 3.13
N LEU A 152 -0.95 -9.04 4.35
CA LEU A 152 -1.55 -10.20 5.01
C LEU A 152 -2.87 -10.65 4.37
N GLY A 153 -3.49 -9.82 3.53
CA GLY A 153 -4.85 -10.06 3.04
C GLY A 153 -5.85 -10.14 4.18
N LEU A 154 -5.59 -9.41 5.26
CA LEU A 154 -6.38 -9.43 6.48
C LEU A 154 -7.68 -8.65 6.28
N SER A 155 -8.80 -9.31 6.51
CA SER A 155 -10.11 -8.69 6.62
C SER A 155 -10.80 -9.10 7.92
N ILE A 156 -11.53 -8.16 8.52
CA ILE A 156 -12.26 -8.37 9.75
C ILE A 156 -13.74 -8.13 9.48
N GLN A 157 -14.53 -9.17 9.65
CA GLN A 157 -15.99 -9.14 9.52
C GLN A 157 -16.59 -9.19 10.93
N ALA A 158 -16.72 -8.03 11.56
CA ALA A 158 -17.15 -7.93 12.96
C ALA A 158 -18.55 -8.52 13.19
N SER A 159 -19.49 -8.34 12.26
CA SER A 159 -20.85 -8.87 12.35
C SER A 159 -20.93 -10.40 12.43
N SER A 160 -20.03 -11.10 11.76
CA SER A 160 -19.90 -12.57 11.79
C SER A 160 -18.79 -13.07 12.72
N LYS A 161 -18.14 -12.17 13.48
CA LYS A 161 -17.02 -12.49 14.36
C LYS A 161 -15.93 -13.31 13.63
N GLN A 162 -15.57 -12.85 12.42
CA GLN A 162 -14.66 -13.59 11.56
C GLN A 162 -13.43 -12.75 11.18
N ILE A 163 -12.27 -13.36 11.26
CA ILE A 163 -11.01 -12.86 10.70
C ILE A 163 -10.64 -13.75 9.50
N GLN A 164 -10.36 -13.12 8.38
CA GLN A 164 -9.94 -13.81 7.17
C GLN A 164 -8.57 -13.30 6.71
N PHE A 165 -7.70 -14.22 6.33
CA PHE A 165 -6.43 -13.97 5.66
C PHE A 165 -6.51 -14.57 4.25
N THR A 166 -6.36 -13.71 3.23
CA THR A 166 -6.42 -14.14 1.83
C THR A 166 -5.04 -13.98 1.20
N GLN A 167 -4.43 -15.09 0.79
CA GLN A 167 -3.08 -15.11 0.21
C GLN A 167 -2.09 -14.29 1.05
N PRO A 168 -1.89 -14.60 2.33
CA PRO A 168 -1.00 -13.82 3.19
C PRO A 168 0.43 -13.86 2.65
N TYR A 169 1.07 -12.68 2.66
CA TYR A 169 2.43 -12.47 2.18
C TYR A 169 3.18 -11.54 3.14
N LEU A 170 4.47 -11.78 3.33
CA LEU A 170 5.38 -10.86 4.03
C LEU A 170 6.60 -10.57 3.15
N PRO A 171 6.99 -9.29 2.99
CA PRO A 171 8.18 -8.92 2.25
C PRO A 171 9.47 -9.40 2.95
N GLU A 172 10.57 -9.48 2.20
CA GLU A 172 11.84 -10.09 2.64
C GLU A 172 12.42 -9.51 3.93
N PHE A 173 12.20 -8.24 4.21
CA PHE A 173 12.72 -7.60 5.42
C PHE A 173 11.98 -8.02 6.72
N LEU A 174 10.83 -8.70 6.58
CA LEU A 174 10.02 -9.20 7.71
C LEU A 174 10.03 -10.73 7.72
N SER A 175 10.71 -11.32 8.69
CA SER A 175 10.68 -12.77 8.92
C SER A 175 9.38 -13.22 9.58
N SER A 176 8.88 -12.43 10.51
CA SER A 176 7.61 -12.68 11.20
C SER A 176 6.99 -11.40 11.74
N ILE A 177 5.69 -11.45 11.99
CA ILE A 177 4.92 -10.41 12.68
C ILE A 177 4.07 -11.08 13.75
N HIS A 178 4.15 -10.56 14.98
CA HIS A 178 3.28 -10.95 16.08
C HIS A 178 2.23 -9.87 16.30
N ILE A 179 0.96 -10.23 16.19
CA ILE A 179 -0.17 -9.36 16.54
C ILE A 179 -0.80 -9.91 17.81
N ARG A 180 -0.92 -9.07 18.83
CA ARG A 180 -1.43 -9.42 20.15
C ARG A 180 -2.62 -8.56 20.51
N ASN A 181 -3.57 -9.18 21.22
CA ASN A 181 -4.77 -8.50 21.73
C ASN A 181 -5.59 -7.81 20.61
N LEU A 182 -5.63 -8.40 19.41
CA LEU A 182 -6.55 -7.92 18.38
C LEU A 182 -7.97 -8.18 18.88
N ALA A 183 -8.68 -7.09 19.16
CA ALA A 183 -10.01 -7.15 19.74
C ALA A 183 -11.09 -7.06 18.66
N ILE A 184 -12.10 -7.92 18.75
CA ILE A 184 -13.33 -7.84 17.97
C ILE A 184 -14.49 -8.03 18.93
N TRP A 185 -15.17 -6.96 19.27
CA TRP A 185 -16.16 -6.92 20.35
C TRP A 185 -15.56 -7.40 21.68
N ASP A 186 -16.10 -8.50 22.23
CA ASP A 186 -15.69 -9.16 23.47
C ASP A 186 -14.64 -10.26 23.27
N ALA A 187 -14.26 -10.53 22.03
CA ALA A 187 -13.27 -11.55 21.68
C ALA A 187 -11.88 -10.94 21.45
N PHE A 188 -10.85 -11.71 21.78
CA PHE A 188 -9.44 -11.33 21.57
C PHE A 188 -8.69 -12.46 20.88
N ILE A 189 -7.78 -12.10 19.99
CA ILE A 189 -6.90 -13.06 19.32
C ILE A 189 -5.46 -12.57 19.29
N ASP A 190 -4.53 -13.50 19.51
CA ASP A 190 -3.11 -13.33 19.25
C ASP A 190 -2.71 -14.28 18.12
N PHE A 191 -1.96 -13.79 17.16
CA PHE A 191 -1.42 -14.63 16.10
C PHE A 191 -0.03 -14.19 15.65
N VAL A 192 0.68 -15.12 15.03
CA VAL A 192 1.93 -14.85 14.35
C VAL A 192 1.76 -15.15 12.86
N ALA A 193 2.25 -14.24 12.03
CA ALA A 193 2.46 -14.47 10.61
C ALA A 193 3.96 -14.72 10.38
N GLU A 194 4.32 -15.84 9.75
CA GLU A 194 5.71 -16.22 9.46
C GLU A 194 5.91 -16.28 7.96
N ARG A 195 7.00 -15.66 7.48
CA ARG A 195 7.31 -15.56 6.06
C ARG A 195 7.80 -16.90 5.49
N HIS A 196 7.28 -17.24 4.32
CA HIS A 196 7.83 -18.20 3.38
C HIS A 196 8.24 -17.49 2.08
N GLU A 197 8.74 -18.20 1.11
CA GLU A 197 9.28 -17.60 -0.13
C GLU A 197 8.27 -16.67 -0.84
N LEU A 198 7.05 -17.15 -1.12
CA LEU A 198 6.00 -16.40 -1.83
C LEU A 198 4.69 -16.29 -1.02
N SER A 199 4.70 -16.60 0.27
CA SER A 199 3.52 -16.62 1.12
C SER A 199 3.89 -16.32 2.57
N ALA A 200 2.88 -16.32 3.45
CA ALA A 200 3.09 -16.41 4.89
C ALA A 200 2.13 -17.44 5.50
N SER A 201 2.58 -18.13 6.55
CA SER A 201 1.70 -18.92 7.40
C SER A 201 1.12 -18.07 8.52
N ILE A 202 -0.09 -18.41 8.95
CA ILE A 202 -0.75 -17.76 10.09
C ILE A 202 -0.97 -18.81 11.17
N THR A 203 -0.40 -18.59 12.35
CA THR A 203 -0.56 -19.45 13.51
C THR A 203 -1.27 -18.67 14.61
N VAL A 204 -2.43 -19.14 15.03
CA VAL A 204 -3.18 -18.57 16.17
C VAL A 204 -2.52 -19.05 17.47
N LEU A 205 -2.06 -18.12 18.29
CA LEU A 205 -1.37 -18.39 19.55
C LEU A 205 -2.34 -18.39 20.73
N ARG A 206 -3.33 -17.48 20.72
CA ARG A 206 -4.35 -17.36 21.75
C ARG A 206 -5.65 -16.89 21.13
N ARG A 207 -6.75 -17.45 21.60
CA ARG A 207 -8.11 -17.03 21.23
C ARG A 207 -9.01 -17.07 22.46
N THR A 208 -9.73 -15.98 22.69
CA THR A 208 -10.78 -15.88 23.72
C THR A 208 -12.05 -15.35 23.10
N GLY A 209 -13.19 -15.85 23.58
CA GLY A 209 -14.49 -15.51 22.99
C GLY A 209 -14.79 -16.29 21.71
N ASP A 210 -15.96 -15.99 21.15
CA ASP A 210 -16.44 -16.62 19.91
C ASP A 210 -15.93 -15.83 18.70
N ILE A 211 -14.87 -16.33 18.05
CA ILE A 211 -14.26 -15.74 16.86
C ILE A 211 -13.72 -16.85 15.97
N SER A 212 -13.96 -16.79 14.67
CA SER A 212 -13.43 -17.72 13.67
C SER A 212 -12.29 -17.08 12.88
N VAL A 213 -11.31 -17.92 12.50
CA VAL A 213 -10.18 -17.53 11.67
C VAL A 213 -10.13 -18.41 10.44
N ILE A 214 -10.14 -17.78 9.27
CA ILE A 214 -10.03 -18.44 7.96
C ILE A 214 -8.76 -17.99 7.29
N VAL A 215 -7.97 -18.94 6.78
CA VAL A 215 -6.79 -18.68 5.96
C VAL A 215 -7.02 -19.32 4.61
N SER A 216 -7.08 -18.52 3.56
CA SER A 216 -7.18 -18.97 2.16
C SER A 216 -5.88 -18.64 1.41
N LYS A 217 -5.39 -19.66 0.67
CA LYS A 217 -4.19 -19.59 -0.18
C LYS A 217 -4.53 -19.19 -1.59
#